data_1fff48a8dffd635d41e84f704dd33af8
#
_entry.id   1fff48a8dffd635d41e84f704dd33af8
#
_cell.length_a   1.000
_cell.length_b   1.000
_cell.length_c   1.000
_cell.angle_alpha   90.00
_cell.angle_beta   90.00
_cell.angle_gamma   90.00
#
_symmetry.space_group_name_H-M   'P 1'
#
loop_
_entity.id
_entity.type
_entity.pdbx_description
1 polymer ?
#
loop_
_entity_poly.entity_id
_entity_poly.type
_entity_poly.pdbx_seq_one_letter_code
_entity_poly.pdbx_strand_id
1 'polypeptide(L)'
;MKQILIGIISLTLAFSPLAPALASTSFNANFLISDDEFTDVFSMDRNDIQRILDKGGLSDYFTEDIDGRTRHIADIIWWTAQMRGISPKVLLVMLQKEQSLIEDPTPSQDQLDWALGYGVCDDCTHDDPDIQRWSGISKQLNSAALQLNEGYLQDIEDDGYTVMGYGPGLTSKIDDEYITFTNAATAALYTYTPHLHGNELFVTIWNRYFGIYYPSGSLLQDNTTGGVYLIKFDEKRPITSQTALLSRYNSDLIIPVDPTVLQTYADGAPISHANYSLLQTPTGGIYLLVDDVIRPIASQEAFRVIGFNPDEVIAVEWEDLAAYSEGETITEDSAYPVGTLLQNTTTGGVYFVEDGIKQPLMSRDVLDNRFAGWAIIPMTPEELDEFETGDPAKFFDGTLVKGPDPDVYVISEGERRPIPSEEVFLGLGWQWENIVVTDERTLELHPLGDTVYISTDEIEAATN
;
A
#
# COMPACT_ATOMS: atom_id res chain seq x y z
N MET A 1 -52.46 28.72 -42.59
CA MET A 1 -51.28 29.06 -41.80
C MET A 1 -51.25 28.13 -40.61
N LYS A 2 -50.38 27.09 -40.69
CA LYS A 2 -50.14 26.14 -39.57
C LYS A 2 -48.82 26.60 -38.90
N GLN A 3 -48.89 26.97 -37.64
CA GLN A 3 -47.74 27.26 -36.80
C GLN A 3 -47.17 25.92 -36.32
N ILE A 4 -45.86 25.70 -36.62
CA ILE A 4 -45.08 24.54 -36.09
C ILE A 4 -44.39 25.06 -34.82
N LEU A 5 -44.78 24.47 -33.70
CA LEU A 5 -44.13 24.63 -32.41
C LEU A 5 -42.89 23.72 -32.35
N ILE A 6 -41.71 24.28 -32.32
CA ILE A 6 -40.45 23.53 -32.11
C ILE A 6 -40.21 23.47 -30.59
N GLY A 7 -40.41 22.32 -29.99
CA GLY A 7 -40.07 22.05 -28.63
C GLY A 7 -38.58 21.75 -28.50
N ILE A 8 -37.86 22.62 -27.76
CA ILE A 8 -36.46 22.39 -27.38
C ILE A 8 -36.45 21.43 -26.18
N ILE A 9 -36.01 20.18 -26.43
CA ILE A 9 -35.73 19.23 -25.33
C ILE A 9 -34.32 19.54 -24.81
N SER A 10 -34.24 20.17 -23.64
CA SER A 10 -32.98 20.31 -22.90
C SER A 10 -32.66 18.98 -22.25
N LEU A 11 -31.64 18.29 -22.80
CA LEU A 11 -31.05 17.08 -22.21
C LEU A 11 -30.06 17.53 -21.11
N THR A 12 -30.50 17.51 -19.85
CA THR A 12 -29.59 17.68 -18.71
C THR A 12 -28.81 16.37 -18.49
N LEU A 13 -27.56 16.36 -18.92
CA LEU A 13 -26.61 15.35 -18.53
C LEU A 13 -26.29 15.51 -17.03
N ALA A 14 -26.85 14.64 -16.20
CA ALA A 14 -26.45 14.50 -14.81
C ALA A 14 -25.05 13.89 -14.77
N PHE A 15 -24.02 14.68 -14.50
CA PHE A 15 -22.72 14.20 -14.08
C PHE A 15 -22.89 13.63 -12.68
N SER A 16 -22.98 12.32 -12.54
CA SER A 16 -22.71 11.65 -11.28
C SER A 16 -21.20 11.74 -11.06
N PRO A 17 -20.71 12.22 -9.89
CA PRO A 17 -19.30 12.09 -9.57
C PRO A 17 -18.98 10.59 -9.54
N LEU A 18 -18.06 10.14 -10.41
CA LEU A 18 -17.42 8.84 -10.21
C LEU A 18 -16.72 8.93 -8.84
N ALA A 19 -17.18 8.13 -7.90
CA ALA A 19 -16.37 7.85 -6.72
C ALA A 19 -15.03 7.28 -7.22
N PRO A 20 -13.88 7.73 -6.67
CA PRO A 20 -12.61 7.10 -6.99
C PRO A 20 -12.78 5.60 -6.73
N ALA A 21 -12.53 4.77 -7.73
CA ALA A 21 -12.36 3.36 -7.51
C ALA A 21 -11.18 3.23 -6.54
N LEU A 22 -11.41 2.64 -5.37
CA LEU A 22 -10.34 2.19 -4.50
C LEU A 22 -9.44 1.34 -5.39
N ALA A 23 -8.19 1.74 -5.55
CA ALA A 23 -7.19 0.96 -6.24
C ALA A 23 -7.17 -0.41 -5.56
N SER A 24 -7.56 -1.45 -6.27
CA SER A 24 -7.43 -2.81 -5.78
C SER A 24 -5.93 -3.07 -5.67
N THR A 25 -5.43 -3.31 -4.45
CA THR A 25 -4.12 -3.93 -4.27
C THR A 25 -4.07 -5.13 -5.20
N SER A 26 -3.07 -5.22 -6.07
CA SER A 26 -3.02 -6.31 -7.03
C SER A 26 -2.73 -7.60 -6.28
N PHE A 27 -3.75 -8.40 -6.15
CA PHE A 27 -3.71 -9.71 -5.53
C PHE A 27 -2.77 -10.64 -6.30
N ASN A 28 -1.72 -11.14 -5.63
CA ASN A 28 -0.85 -12.16 -6.21
C ASN A 28 -1.45 -13.55 -5.99
N ALA A 29 -2.22 -14.01 -6.94
CA ALA A 29 -2.89 -15.31 -6.86
C ALA A 29 -1.94 -16.51 -6.76
N ASN A 30 -0.66 -16.36 -7.14
CA ASN A 30 0.34 -17.44 -7.08
C ASN A 30 1.02 -17.57 -5.70
N PHE A 31 0.89 -16.53 -4.84
CA PHE A 31 1.51 -16.49 -3.51
C PHE A 31 0.56 -15.74 -2.55
N LEU A 32 0.02 -16.44 -1.56
CA LEU A 32 -0.93 -15.86 -0.59
C LEU A 32 -0.22 -15.37 0.67
N ILE A 33 0.51 -16.27 1.33
CA ILE A 33 1.39 -16.01 2.48
C ILE A 33 2.55 -16.99 2.45
N SER A 34 3.62 -16.77 3.22
CA SER A 34 4.75 -17.68 3.32
C SER A 34 4.39 -18.94 4.12
N ASP A 35 5.19 -20.02 3.93
CA ASP A 35 5.04 -21.25 4.71
C ASP A 35 5.34 -21.01 6.20
N ASP A 36 6.31 -20.14 6.50
CA ASP A 36 6.67 -19.76 7.87
C ASP A 36 5.50 -19.01 8.54
N GLU A 37 4.91 -18.00 7.90
CA GLU A 37 3.74 -17.29 8.43
C GLU A 37 2.54 -18.23 8.65
N PHE A 38 2.36 -19.24 7.79
CA PHE A 38 1.26 -20.17 7.88
C PHE A 38 1.38 -21.12 9.09
N THR A 39 2.61 -21.49 9.46
CA THR A 39 2.90 -22.48 10.51
C THR A 39 3.48 -21.90 11.80
N ASP A 40 3.75 -20.58 11.85
CA ASP A 40 4.28 -19.95 13.07
C ASP A 40 3.23 -19.90 14.19
N VAL A 41 3.25 -20.94 15.03
CA VAL A 41 2.34 -21.06 16.19
C VAL A 41 2.66 -20.07 17.29
N PHE A 42 3.84 -19.44 17.26
CA PHE A 42 4.28 -18.47 18.26
C PHE A 42 4.09 -17.01 17.78
N SER A 43 3.53 -16.81 16.60
CA SER A 43 3.32 -15.48 16.01
C SER A 43 2.39 -14.56 16.83
N MET A 44 1.63 -15.08 17.77
CA MET A 44 0.79 -14.30 18.69
C MET A 44 0.68 -14.98 20.05
N ASP A 45 0.75 -14.19 21.12
CA ASP A 45 0.35 -14.61 22.44
C ASP A 45 -1.17 -14.44 22.65
N ARG A 46 -1.67 -14.77 23.85
CA ARG A 46 -3.10 -14.64 24.15
C ARG A 46 -3.59 -13.21 24.23
N ASN A 47 -2.72 -12.27 24.61
CA ASN A 47 -3.07 -10.85 24.69
C ASN A 47 -3.14 -10.26 23.26
N ASP A 48 -2.28 -10.72 22.37
CA ASP A 48 -2.30 -10.33 20.95
C ASP A 48 -3.61 -10.78 20.29
N ILE A 49 -3.97 -12.06 20.50
CA ILE A 49 -5.25 -12.59 20.01
C ILE A 49 -6.41 -11.79 20.61
N GLN A 50 -6.36 -11.48 21.91
CA GLN A 50 -7.41 -10.69 22.58
C GLN A 50 -7.57 -9.31 21.91
N ARG A 51 -6.46 -8.59 21.63
CA ARG A 51 -6.53 -7.27 20.95
C ARG A 51 -7.24 -7.33 19.60
N ILE A 52 -7.09 -8.41 18.86
CA ILE A 52 -7.82 -8.60 17.60
C ILE A 52 -9.30 -8.87 17.87
N LEU A 53 -9.62 -9.69 18.86
CA LEU A 53 -11.00 -10.02 19.23
C LEU A 53 -11.77 -8.82 19.83
N ASP A 54 -11.07 -7.84 20.40
CA ASP A 54 -11.66 -6.62 20.96
C ASP A 54 -12.33 -5.72 19.89
N LYS A 55 -12.14 -6.05 18.60
CA LYS A 55 -12.81 -5.37 17.49
C LYS A 55 -14.31 -5.71 17.36
N GLY A 56 -14.78 -6.79 18.01
CA GLY A 56 -16.16 -7.26 17.86
C GLY A 56 -16.72 -8.05 19.06
N GLY A 57 -17.80 -8.76 18.81
CA GLY A 57 -18.57 -9.47 19.83
C GLY A 57 -17.90 -10.70 20.46
N LEU A 58 -16.73 -11.10 19.96
CA LEU A 58 -15.96 -12.20 20.56
C LEU A 58 -15.05 -11.74 21.71
N SER A 59 -14.95 -10.45 22.00
CA SER A 59 -14.07 -9.88 23.04
C SER A 59 -14.21 -10.55 24.40
N ASP A 60 -15.42 -10.84 24.86
CA ASP A 60 -15.74 -11.49 26.15
C ASP A 60 -16.43 -12.85 25.96
N TYR A 61 -16.18 -13.52 24.84
CA TYR A 61 -16.90 -14.76 24.50
C TYR A 61 -16.25 -15.99 25.15
N PHE A 62 -17.06 -16.75 25.90
CA PHE A 62 -16.70 -18.03 26.54
C PHE A 62 -17.52 -19.16 25.94
N THR A 63 -16.89 -20.29 25.67
CA THR A 63 -17.57 -21.50 25.17
C THR A 63 -16.87 -22.76 25.64
N GLU A 64 -17.52 -23.91 25.44
CA GLU A 64 -16.94 -25.21 25.71
C GLU A 64 -15.90 -25.55 24.61
N ASP A 65 -14.68 -25.87 25.05
CA ASP A 65 -13.61 -26.37 24.20
C ASP A 65 -13.79 -27.86 23.91
N ILE A 66 -13.01 -28.38 22.94
CA ILE A 66 -13.06 -29.81 22.52
C ILE A 66 -12.81 -30.81 23.68
N ASP A 67 -12.17 -30.36 24.76
CA ASP A 67 -11.94 -31.20 25.97
C ASP A 67 -13.05 -31.08 27.03
N GLY A 68 -14.15 -30.39 26.72
CA GLY A 68 -15.31 -30.22 27.60
C GLY A 68 -15.15 -29.13 28.66
N ARG A 69 -14.11 -28.30 28.58
CA ARG A 69 -13.89 -27.19 29.52
C ARG A 69 -14.34 -25.88 28.93
N THR A 70 -15.04 -25.07 29.71
CA THR A 70 -15.34 -23.69 29.30
C THR A 70 -14.08 -22.83 29.34
N ARG A 71 -13.73 -22.17 28.23
CA ARG A 71 -12.59 -21.25 28.10
C ARG A 71 -13.01 -20.00 27.35
N HIS A 72 -12.21 -18.97 27.54
CA HIS A 72 -12.28 -17.78 26.70
C HIS A 72 -11.84 -18.12 25.27
N ILE A 73 -12.46 -17.51 24.26
CA ILE A 73 -12.18 -17.82 22.86
C ILE A 73 -10.71 -17.55 22.47
N ALA A 74 -10.06 -16.53 23.05
CA ALA A 74 -8.65 -16.27 22.85
C ALA A 74 -7.76 -17.45 23.30
N ASP A 75 -8.10 -18.08 24.44
CA ASP A 75 -7.42 -19.29 24.89
C ASP A 75 -7.62 -20.47 23.93
N ILE A 76 -8.84 -20.62 23.41
CA ILE A 76 -9.16 -21.70 22.46
C ILE A 76 -8.39 -21.54 21.16
N ILE A 77 -8.33 -20.32 20.60
CA ILE A 77 -7.56 -20.04 19.39
C ILE A 77 -6.07 -20.34 19.62
N TRP A 78 -5.50 -19.81 20.72
CA TRP A 78 -4.11 -20.03 21.07
C TRP A 78 -3.78 -21.53 21.25
N TRP A 79 -4.61 -22.27 22.02
CA TRP A 79 -4.41 -23.71 22.20
C TRP A 79 -4.55 -24.51 20.91
N THR A 80 -5.52 -24.16 20.08
CA THR A 80 -5.70 -24.80 18.77
C THR A 80 -4.48 -24.60 17.88
N ALA A 81 -3.97 -23.38 17.81
CA ALA A 81 -2.75 -23.06 17.07
C ALA A 81 -1.56 -23.93 17.51
N GLN A 82 -1.27 -23.94 18.84
CA GLN A 82 -0.19 -24.73 19.41
C GLN A 82 -0.34 -26.23 19.18
N MET A 83 -1.56 -26.76 19.32
CA MET A 83 -1.81 -28.19 19.16
C MET A 83 -1.81 -28.67 17.73
N ARG A 84 -2.21 -27.80 16.79
CA ARG A 84 -2.41 -28.17 15.39
C ARG A 84 -1.32 -27.67 14.46
N GLY A 85 -0.35 -26.90 14.94
CA GLY A 85 0.78 -26.42 14.15
C GLY A 85 0.39 -25.42 13.06
N ILE A 86 -0.69 -24.64 13.29
CA ILE A 86 -1.14 -23.58 12.38
C ILE A 86 -1.08 -22.24 13.11
N SER A 87 -0.60 -21.19 12.47
CA SER A 87 -0.50 -19.85 13.04
C SER A 87 -1.86 -19.35 13.55
N PRO A 88 -1.93 -18.76 14.76
CA PRO A 88 -3.14 -18.12 15.26
C PRO A 88 -3.62 -16.98 14.34
N LYS A 89 -2.73 -16.31 13.62
CA LYS A 89 -3.08 -15.31 12.60
C LYS A 89 -3.96 -15.92 11.50
N VAL A 90 -3.59 -17.08 10.99
CA VAL A 90 -4.39 -17.81 9.97
C VAL A 90 -5.79 -18.10 10.49
N LEU A 91 -5.91 -18.59 11.73
CA LEU A 91 -7.20 -18.90 12.32
C LEU A 91 -8.09 -17.66 12.48
N LEU A 92 -7.52 -16.53 12.91
CA LEU A 92 -8.23 -15.25 13.02
C LEU A 92 -8.71 -14.74 11.67
N VAL A 93 -7.84 -14.77 10.64
CA VAL A 93 -8.22 -14.37 9.27
C VAL A 93 -9.33 -15.25 8.74
N MET A 94 -9.27 -16.56 8.96
CA MET A 94 -10.33 -17.48 8.53
C MET A 94 -11.66 -17.21 9.24
N LEU A 95 -11.67 -16.93 10.55
CA LEU A 95 -12.88 -16.55 11.30
C LEU A 95 -13.53 -15.29 10.71
N GLN A 96 -12.71 -14.30 10.34
CA GLN A 96 -13.21 -13.08 9.71
C GLN A 96 -13.70 -13.33 8.28
N LYS A 97 -12.93 -14.10 7.51
CA LYS A 97 -13.25 -14.39 6.11
C LYS A 97 -14.55 -15.16 5.94
N GLU A 98 -14.77 -16.22 6.74
CA GLU A 98 -15.88 -17.12 6.55
C GLU A 98 -17.20 -16.57 7.12
N GLN A 99 -17.17 -15.92 8.28
CA GLN A 99 -18.38 -15.49 9.00
C GLN A 99 -18.32 -14.07 9.57
N SER A 100 -17.29 -13.28 9.23
CA SER A 100 -17.06 -11.91 9.77
C SER A 100 -16.94 -11.84 11.29
N LEU A 101 -16.61 -12.94 11.97
CA LEU A 101 -16.72 -13.12 13.42
C LEU A 101 -15.83 -12.18 14.24
N ILE A 102 -14.74 -11.67 13.67
CA ILE A 102 -13.82 -10.78 14.40
C ILE A 102 -14.42 -9.38 14.58
N GLU A 103 -15.11 -8.87 13.55
CA GLU A 103 -15.61 -7.49 13.52
C GLU A 103 -17.13 -7.40 13.74
N ASP A 104 -17.85 -8.51 13.72
CA ASP A 104 -19.29 -8.52 14.03
C ASP A 104 -19.51 -8.24 15.52
N PRO A 105 -20.18 -7.12 15.90
CA PRO A 105 -20.43 -6.80 17.29
C PRO A 105 -21.43 -7.74 17.97
N THR A 106 -22.22 -8.49 17.20
CA THR A 106 -23.31 -9.35 17.73
C THR A 106 -23.44 -10.65 16.92
N PRO A 107 -22.40 -11.51 16.92
CA PRO A 107 -22.43 -12.74 16.12
C PRO A 107 -23.62 -13.63 16.52
N SER A 108 -24.30 -14.16 15.52
CA SER A 108 -25.40 -15.10 15.71
C SER A 108 -24.89 -16.48 16.12
N GLN A 109 -25.75 -17.30 16.74
CA GLN A 109 -25.39 -18.67 17.09
C GLN A 109 -25.03 -19.51 15.84
N ASP A 110 -25.69 -19.31 14.72
CA ASP A 110 -25.40 -20.01 13.46
C ASP A 110 -24.01 -19.68 12.93
N GLN A 111 -23.58 -18.40 12.98
CA GLN A 111 -22.21 -18.02 12.63
C GLN A 111 -21.18 -18.67 13.55
N LEU A 112 -21.45 -18.76 14.86
CA LEU A 112 -20.58 -19.41 15.83
C LEU A 112 -20.53 -20.93 15.64
N ASP A 113 -21.66 -21.55 15.30
CA ASP A 113 -21.75 -22.98 15.08
C ASP A 113 -21.01 -23.43 13.82
N TRP A 114 -20.96 -22.59 12.80
CA TRP A 114 -20.33 -22.88 11.49
C TRP A 114 -19.20 -21.89 11.15
N ALA A 115 -18.43 -21.52 12.18
CA ALA A 115 -17.47 -20.43 12.15
C ALA A 115 -16.45 -20.47 10.99
N LEU A 116 -16.05 -21.65 10.51
CA LEU A 116 -15.09 -21.84 9.43
C LEU A 116 -15.68 -22.64 8.25
N GLY A 117 -16.98 -22.95 8.27
CA GLY A 117 -17.62 -23.75 7.24
C GLY A 117 -17.16 -25.21 7.17
N TYR A 118 -16.37 -25.67 8.15
CA TYR A 118 -15.82 -27.03 8.14
C TYR A 118 -16.91 -28.09 8.27
N GLY A 119 -16.88 -29.09 7.38
CA GLY A 119 -17.80 -30.21 7.38
C GLY A 119 -19.17 -29.91 6.76
N VAL A 120 -19.40 -28.72 6.27
CA VAL A 120 -20.62 -28.34 5.52
C VAL A 120 -20.46 -28.78 4.06
N CYS A 121 -21.52 -29.31 3.44
CA CYS A 121 -21.56 -29.64 2.02
C CYS A 121 -22.61 -28.80 1.29
N ASP A 122 -22.47 -28.63 -0.03
CA ASP A 122 -23.34 -27.76 -0.84
C ASP A 122 -24.82 -28.13 -0.76
N ASP A 123 -25.13 -29.42 -0.61
CA ASP A 123 -26.47 -29.96 -0.52
C ASP A 123 -26.97 -30.24 0.92
N CYS A 124 -26.10 -29.93 1.96
CA CYS A 124 -26.47 -30.14 3.36
C CYS A 124 -27.21 -28.92 3.93
N THR A 125 -28.14 -29.15 4.83
CA THR A 125 -28.66 -28.10 5.71
C THR A 125 -27.96 -28.17 7.06
N HIS A 126 -27.84 -27.05 7.75
CA HIS A 126 -27.20 -26.99 9.07
C HIS A 126 -27.87 -27.91 10.11
N ASP A 127 -29.13 -28.30 9.91
CA ASP A 127 -29.85 -29.24 10.78
C ASP A 127 -29.56 -30.73 10.46
N ASP A 128 -28.75 -31.04 9.46
CA ASP A 128 -28.38 -32.41 9.11
C ASP A 128 -27.61 -33.10 10.24
N PRO A 129 -28.10 -34.22 10.79
CA PRO A 129 -27.43 -34.92 11.88
C PRO A 129 -25.98 -35.36 11.57
N ASP A 130 -25.65 -35.59 10.30
CA ASP A 130 -24.32 -36.07 9.91
C ASP A 130 -23.26 -34.99 10.01
N ILE A 131 -23.65 -33.69 9.86
CA ILE A 131 -22.72 -32.57 10.00
C ILE A 131 -22.76 -31.92 11.38
N GLN A 132 -23.83 -32.10 12.16
CA GLN A 132 -23.99 -31.54 13.52
C GLN A 132 -22.82 -31.86 14.49
N ARG A 133 -22.10 -32.96 14.27
CA ARG A 133 -20.89 -33.29 15.05
C ARG A 133 -19.80 -32.22 14.97
N TRP A 134 -19.80 -31.38 13.91
CA TRP A 134 -18.83 -30.33 13.67
C TRP A 134 -19.30 -28.95 14.15
N SER A 135 -20.57 -28.85 14.59
CA SER A 135 -21.16 -27.60 15.10
C SER A 135 -20.46 -27.11 16.37
N GLY A 136 -20.19 -25.80 16.42
CA GLY A 136 -19.56 -25.07 17.51
C GLY A 136 -18.16 -24.58 17.17
N ILE A 137 -17.87 -23.30 17.49
CA ILE A 137 -16.65 -22.58 17.11
C ILE A 137 -15.36 -23.33 17.48
N SER A 138 -15.30 -23.96 18.66
CA SER A 138 -14.12 -24.73 19.10
C SER A 138 -13.85 -25.93 18.22
N LYS A 139 -14.92 -26.65 17.81
CA LYS A 139 -14.79 -27.80 16.90
C LYS A 139 -14.43 -27.36 15.50
N GLN A 140 -15.00 -26.26 15.03
CA GLN A 140 -14.68 -25.65 13.74
C GLN A 140 -13.20 -25.27 13.66
N LEU A 141 -12.68 -24.54 14.65
CA LEU A 141 -11.27 -24.17 14.76
C LEU A 141 -10.36 -25.39 14.78
N ASN A 142 -10.63 -26.35 15.66
CA ASN A 142 -9.80 -27.55 15.78
C ASN A 142 -9.78 -28.38 14.51
N SER A 143 -10.94 -28.55 13.85
CA SER A 143 -11.04 -29.42 12.68
C SER A 143 -10.45 -28.79 11.44
N ALA A 144 -10.64 -27.48 11.26
CA ALA A 144 -10.02 -26.74 10.15
C ALA A 144 -8.49 -26.70 10.29
N ALA A 145 -7.97 -26.38 11.47
CA ALA A 145 -6.53 -26.39 11.72
C ALA A 145 -5.90 -27.78 11.53
N LEU A 146 -6.58 -28.83 11.98
CA LEU A 146 -6.17 -30.22 11.76
C LEU A 146 -6.08 -30.54 10.26
N GLN A 147 -7.09 -30.17 9.49
CA GLN A 147 -7.15 -30.41 8.04
C GLN A 147 -6.06 -29.63 7.28
N LEU A 148 -5.79 -28.40 7.69
CA LEU A 148 -4.75 -27.59 7.07
C LEU A 148 -3.36 -28.20 7.26
N ASN A 149 -3.02 -28.64 8.48
CA ASN A 149 -1.71 -29.18 8.79
C ASN A 149 -1.62 -30.69 8.51
N GLU A 150 -2.31 -31.51 9.34
CA GLU A 150 -2.22 -32.99 9.28
C GLU A 150 -2.92 -33.59 8.03
N GLY A 151 -3.73 -32.77 7.30
CA GLY A 151 -4.26 -33.09 5.99
C GLY A 151 -3.36 -32.52 4.88
N TYR A 152 -3.55 -31.25 4.54
CA TYR A 152 -3.01 -30.67 3.31
C TYR A 152 -1.48 -30.48 3.31
N LEU A 153 -0.89 -29.95 4.39
CA LEU A 153 0.58 -29.82 4.45
C LEU A 153 1.26 -31.18 4.51
N GLN A 154 0.68 -32.16 5.24
CA GLN A 154 1.21 -33.51 5.30
C GLN A 154 1.11 -34.22 3.94
N ASP A 155 -0.02 -34.08 3.20
CA ASP A 155 -0.17 -34.59 1.84
C ASP A 155 0.92 -34.02 0.91
N ILE A 156 1.22 -32.70 1.04
CA ILE A 156 2.26 -32.05 0.25
C ILE A 156 3.66 -32.58 0.62
N GLU A 157 3.94 -32.81 1.91
CA GLU A 157 5.21 -33.37 2.36
C GLU A 157 5.39 -34.81 1.84
N ASP A 158 4.35 -35.63 1.89
CA ASP A 158 4.41 -37.06 1.53
C ASP A 158 4.36 -37.29 0.01
N ASP A 159 3.46 -36.57 -0.71
CA ASP A 159 3.14 -36.82 -2.11
C ASP A 159 3.50 -35.65 -3.05
N GLY A 160 3.85 -34.51 -2.52
CA GLY A 160 4.13 -33.27 -3.27
C GLY A 160 2.90 -32.44 -3.65
N TYR A 161 1.70 -32.90 -3.30
CA TYR A 161 0.44 -32.20 -3.60
C TYR A 161 -0.69 -32.65 -2.66
N THR A 162 -1.70 -31.78 -2.51
CA THR A 162 -2.92 -32.04 -1.72
C THR A 162 -3.90 -32.95 -2.47
N VAL A 163 -4.96 -33.39 -1.80
CA VAL A 163 -6.07 -34.17 -2.40
C VAL A 163 -6.66 -33.53 -3.67
N MET A 164 -6.55 -32.20 -3.84
CA MET A 164 -6.98 -31.49 -5.05
C MET A 164 -5.91 -31.48 -6.16
N GLY A 165 -4.73 -32.04 -5.91
CA GLY A 165 -3.59 -32.01 -6.84
C GLY A 165 -2.84 -30.69 -6.84
N TYR A 166 -2.96 -29.86 -5.78
CA TYR A 166 -2.29 -28.57 -5.63
C TYR A 166 -1.01 -28.74 -4.81
N GLY A 167 0.10 -28.20 -5.29
CA GLY A 167 1.38 -28.28 -4.61
C GLY A 167 2.40 -27.29 -5.15
N PRO A 168 3.50 -27.04 -4.42
CA PRO A 168 4.53 -26.09 -4.83
C PRO A 168 5.07 -26.35 -6.24
N GLY A 169 5.09 -25.32 -7.09
CA GLY A 169 5.53 -25.37 -8.48
C GLY A 169 4.52 -25.99 -9.45
N LEU A 170 3.39 -26.54 -8.98
CA LEU A 170 2.32 -27.06 -9.83
C LEU A 170 1.38 -25.94 -10.27
N THR A 171 0.81 -26.08 -11.48
CA THR A 171 -0.16 -25.12 -12.05
C THR A 171 -1.52 -25.79 -12.18
N SER A 172 -2.57 -25.12 -11.70
CA SER A 172 -3.95 -25.55 -11.84
C SER A 172 -4.84 -24.42 -12.33
N LYS A 173 -5.97 -24.77 -12.96
CA LYS A 173 -6.97 -23.80 -13.40
C LYS A 173 -8.00 -23.61 -12.31
N ILE A 174 -8.13 -22.36 -11.79
CA ILE A 174 -9.07 -21.94 -10.75
C ILE A 174 -9.84 -20.71 -11.27
N ASP A 175 -11.17 -20.78 -11.28
CA ASP A 175 -12.06 -19.69 -11.73
C ASP A 175 -11.66 -19.06 -13.08
N ASP A 176 -11.31 -19.91 -14.05
CA ASP A 176 -10.84 -19.55 -15.40
C ASP A 176 -9.39 -18.99 -15.51
N GLU A 177 -8.65 -18.83 -14.42
CA GLU A 177 -7.24 -18.42 -14.40
C GLU A 177 -6.29 -19.59 -14.13
N TYR A 178 -5.06 -19.50 -14.63
CA TYR A 178 -3.99 -20.48 -14.35
C TYR A 178 -3.13 -19.99 -13.20
N ILE A 179 -3.18 -20.72 -12.07
CA ILE A 179 -2.45 -20.41 -10.85
C ILE A 179 -1.31 -21.39 -10.69
N THR A 180 -0.09 -20.88 -10.51
CA THR A 180 1.09 -21.68 -10.15
C THR A 180 1.38 -21.48 -8.67
N PHE A 181 1.16 -22.50 -7.86
CA PHE A 181 1.34 -22.40 -6.40
C PHE A 181 2.83 -22.24 -6.06
N THR A 182 3.20 -21.10 -5.48
CA THR A 182 4.61 -20.82 -5.17
C THR A 182 5.13 -21.64 -4.00
N ASN A 183 4.26 -21.94 -3.02
CA ASN A 183 4.61 -22.62 -1.78
C ASN A 183 3.47 -23.52 -1.26
N ALA A 184 3.73 -24.26 -0.17
CA ALA A 184 2.78 -25.19 0.42
C ALA A 184 1.57 -24.48 1.06
N ALA A 185 1.78 -23.36 1.74
CA ALA A 185 0.71 -22.56 2.35
C ALA A 185 -0.32 -22.10 1.30
N THR A 186 0.15 -21.60 0.16
CA THR A 186 -0.72 -21.20 -0.95
C THR A 186 -1.52 -22.40 -1.48
N ALA A 187 -0.89 -23.55 -1.71
CA ALA A 187 -1.57 -24.75 -2.17
C ALA A 187 -2.62 -25.26 -1.17
N ALA A 188 -2.30 -25.23 0.14
CA ALA A 188 -3.21 -25.62 1.21
C ALA A 188 -4.42 -24.70 1.31
N LEU A 189 -4.22 -23.38 1.23
CA LEU A 189 -5.32 -22.39 1.25
C LEU A 189 -6.25 -22.53 0.06
N TYR A 190 -5.71 -22.74 -1.16
CA TYR A 190 -6.55 -23.03 -2.33
C TYR A 190 -7.25 -24.39 -2.25
N THR A 191 -6.68 -25.35 -1.55
CA THR A 191 -7.36 -26.63 -1.32
C THR A 191 -8.54 -26.46 -0.35
N TYR A 192 -8.40 -25.58 0.66
CA TYR A 192 -9.48 -25.24 1.58
C TYR A 192 -10.58 -24.40 0.90
N THR A 193 -10.17 -23.41 0.11
CA THR A 193 -11.09 -22.50 -0.61
C THR A 193 -10.69 -22.49 -2.10
N PRO A 194 -11.28 -23.33 -2.97
CA PRO A 194 -10.84 -23.49 -4.36
C PRO A 194 -11.39 -22.38 -5.29
N HIS A 195 -11.35 -21.11 -4.83
CA HIS A 195 -11.85 -19.95 -5.54
C HIS A 195 -10.91 -18.76 -5.38
N LEU A 196 -10.68 -18.00 -6.48
CA LEU A 196 -9.84 -16.81 -6.47
C LEU A 196 -10.33 -15.76 -5.48
N HIS A 197 -11.61 -15.40 -5.57
CA HIS A 197 -12.18 -14.35 -4.71
C HIS A 197 -12.08 -14.68 -3.21
N GLY A 198 -12.23 -15.95 -2.82
CA GLY A 198 -12.08 -16.36 -1.43
C GLY A 198 -10.64 -16.21 -0.90
N ASN A 199 -9.63 -16.45 -1.76
CA ASN A 199 -8.23 -16.28 -1.40
C ASN A 199 -7.78 -14.82 -1.50
N GLU A 200 -8.31 -14.03 -2.43
CA GLU A 200 -8.15 -12.58 -2.46
C GLU A 200 -8.68 -11.94 -1.17
N LEU A 201 -9.86 -12.36 -0.69
CA LEU A 201 -10.41 -11.90 0.58
C LEU A 201 -9.53 -12.32 1.77
N PHE A 202 -8.97 -13.54 1.76
CA PHE A 202 -8.02 -13.99 2.78
C PHE A 202 -6.80 -13.05 2.86
N VAL A 203 -6.14 -12.77 1.74
CA VAL A 203 -4.97 -11.88 1.67
C VAL A 203 -5.34 -10.44 2.07
N THR A 204 -6.52 -9.95 1.66
CA THR A 204 -7.00 -8.62 2.05
C THR A 204 -7.17 -8.49 3.56
N ILE A 205 -7.76 -9.50 4.23
CA ILE A 205 -7.94 -9.52 5.68
C ILE A 205 -6.58 -9.72 6.38
N TRP A 206 -5.73 -10.61 5.86
CA TRP A 206 -4.38 -10.83 6.37
C TRP A 206 -3.58 -9.53 6.40
N ASN A 207 -3.51 -8.83 5.28
CA ASN A 207 -2.80 -7.56 5.19
C ASN A 207 -3.39 -6.49 6.11
N ARG A 208 -4.72 -6.45 6.24
CA ARG A 208 -5.40 -5.50 7.15
C ARG A 208 -5.08 -5.74 8.62
N TYR A 209 -4.87 -6.99 9.04
CA TYR A 209 -4.60 -7.33 10.44
C TYR A 209 -3.12 -7.49 10.77
N PHE A 210 -2.33 -7.97 9.83
CA PHE A 210 -0.98 -8.45 10.08
C PHE A 210 0.05 -8.01 9.03
N GLY A 211 -0.35 -7.29 7.99
CA GLY A 211 0.56 -6.82 6.97
C GLY A 211 1.44 -5.70 7.49
N ILE A 212 2.73 -5.74 7.10
CA ILE A 212 3.56 -4.54 7.15
C ILE A 212 3.21 -3.72 5.93
N TYR A 213 2.57 -2.62 6.17
CA TYR A 213 2.22 -1.67 5.13
C TYR A 213 3.10 -0.44 5.22
N TYR A 214 4.07 -0.35 4.32
CA TYR A 214 4.84 0.88 4.16
C TYR A 214 3.99 1.91 3.40
N PRO A 215 3.84 3.12 3.94
CA PRO A 215 3.04 4.15 3.30
C PRO A 215 3.66 4.65 1.98
N SER A 216 2.83 5.22 1.10
CA SER A 216 3.29 5.85 -0.14
C SER A 216 4.40 6.86 0.13
N GLY A 217 5.46 6.82 -0.68
CA GLY A 217 6.69 7.60 -0.50
C GLY A 217 7.83 6.82 0.16
N SER A 218 7.58 5.64 0.74
CA SER A 218 8.62 4.80 1.32
C SER A 218 9.56 4.24 0.24
N LEU A 219 10.87 4.26 0.52
CA LEU A 219 11.90 3.67 -0.32
C LEU A 219 12.34 2.35 0.30
N LEU A 220 12.00 1.23 -0.33
CA LEU A 220 12.33 -0.10 0.16
C LEU A 220 13.45 -0.70 -0.67
N GLN A 221 14.43 -1.33 0.00
CA GLN A 221 15.50 -2.07 -0.65
C GLN A 221 15.37 -3.56 -0.36
N ASP A 222 15.29 -4.36 -1.39
CA ASP A 222 15.45 -5.82 -1.32
C ASP A 222 16.83 -6.14 -0.73
N ASN A 223 16.89 -6.73 0.46
CA ASN A 223 18.12 -7.06 1.16
C ASN A 223 18.94 -8.18 0.49
N THR A 224 18.35 -8.93 -0.46
CA THR A 224 18.98 -10.02 -1.19
C THR A 224 19.60 -9.54 -2.51
N THR A 225 18.85 -8.74 -3.29
CA THR A 225 19.27 -8.28 -4.62
C THR A 225 19.87 -6.88 -4.61
N GLY A 226 19.58 -6.07 -3.58
CA GLY A 226 19.94 -4.65 -3.49
C GLY A 226 19.07 -3.72 -4.35
N GLY A 227 18.03 -4.25 -5.01
CA GLY A 227 17.08 -3.46 -5.80
C GLY A 227 16.29 -2.49 -4.92
N VAL A 228 16.15 -1.23 -5.36
CA VAL A 228 15.40 -0.20 -4.63
C VAL A 228 14.06 0.06 -5.33
N TYR A 229 13.01 0.16 -4.53
CA TYR A 229 11.64 0.37 -4.97
C TYR A 229 11.02 1.55 -4.24
N LEU A 230 10.30 2.39 -4.97
CA LEU A 230 9.38 3.37 -4.39
C LEU A 230 8.02 2.70 -4.17
N ILE A 231 7.48 2.79 -2.98
CA ILE A 231 6.07 2.44 -2.73
C ILE A 231 5.21 3.66 -3.05
N LYS A 232 4.22 3.48 -3.93
CA LYS A 232 3.28 4.54 -4.31
C LYS A 232 1.93 3.95 -4.68
N PHE A 233 0.87 4.31 -3.97
CA PHE A 233 -0.49 3.81 -4.16
C PHE A 233 -0.55 2.26 -4.18
N ASP A 234 0.06 1.64 -3.16
CA ASP A 234 0.16 0.18 -2.99
C ASP A 234 0.89 -0.57 -4.13
N GLU A 235 1.61 0.15 -4.98
CA GLU A 235 2.50 -0.41 -5.99
C GLU A 235 3.97 -0.23 -5.60
N LYS A 236 4.79 -1.26 -5.87
CA LYS A 236 6.26 -1.15 -5.82
C LYS A 236 6.79 -0.78 -7.19
N ARG A 237 7.41 0.38 -7.29
CA ARG A 237 7.98 0.91 -8.53
C ARG A 237 9.50 0.76 -8.51
N PRO A 238 10.08 -0.14 -9.33
CA PRO A 238 11.54 -0.33 -9.35
C PRO A 238 12.25 0.93 -9.83
N ILE A 239 13.30 1.35 -9.09
CA ILE A 239 14.18 2.44 -9.49
C ILE A 239 15.38 1.82 -10.21
N THR A 240 15.46 2.00 -11.52
CA THR A 240 16.37 1.23 -12.38
C THR A 240 17.76 1.81 -12.51
N SER A 241 18.00 3.03 -12.02
CA SER A 241 19.33 3.66 -12.07
C SER A 241 19.61 4.53 -10.84
N GLN A 242 20.89 4.63 -10.49
CA GLN A 242 21.34 5.50 -9.40
C GLN A 242 21.04 6.99 -9.69
N THR A 243 21.12 7.41 -10.94
CA THR A 243 20.77 8.78 -11.33
C THR A 243 19.28 9.07 -11.15
N ALA A 244 18.40 8.13 -11.46
CA ALA A 244 16.98 8.26 -11.18
C ALA A 244 16.70 8.34 -9.68
N LEU A 245 17.38 7.53 -8.87
CA LEU A 245 17.26 7.54 -7.41
C LEU A 245 17.70 8.90 -6.83
N LEU A 246 18.94 9.30 -7.08
CA LEU A 246 19.54 10.48 -6.43
C LEU A 246 19.00 11.82 -6.94
N SER A 247 18.34 11.85 -8.12
CA SER A 247 17.69 13.06 -8.63
C SER A 247 16.34 13.35 -7.99
N ARG A 248 15.74 12.36 -7.31
CA ARG A 248 14.37 12.45 -6.79
C ARG A 248 14.27 12.22 -5.29
N TYR A 249 15.16 11.38 -4.73
CA TYR A 249 15.01 10.85 -3.39
C TYR A 249 16.29 10.98 -2.58
N ASN A 250 16.12 11.08 -1.26
CA ASN A 250 17.22 10.97 -0.32
C ASN A 250 17.55 9.50 -0.04
N SER A 251 18.77 9.07 -0.37
CA SER A 251 19.22 7.69 -0.15
C SER A 251 19.28 7.28 1.33
N ASP A 252 19.35 8.24 2.27
CA ASP A 252 19.37 7.97 3.71
C ASP A 252 18.02 7.47 4.23
N LEU A 253 16.96 7.62 3.43
CA LEU A 253 15.62 7.14 3.73
C LEU A 253 15.34 5.72 3.21
N ILE A 254 16.32 5.06 2.60
CA ILE A 254 16.16 3.69 2.08
C ILE A 254 16.10 2.71 3.26
N ILE A 255 15.03 1.91 3.27
CA ILE A 255 14.75 0.90 4.29
C ILE A 255 15.04 -0.48 3.69
N PRO A 256 16.05 -1.22 4.21
CA PRO A 256 16.26 -2.60 3.78
C PRO A 256 15.13 -3.50 4.33
N VAL A 257 14.53 -4.31 3.45
CA VAL A 257 13.43 -5.20 3.79
C VAL A 257 13.67 -6.61 3.24
N ASP A 258 12.99 -7.59 3.83
CA ASP A 258 12.94 -8.94 3.27
C ASP A 258 12.19 -8.92 1.91
N PRO A 259 12.60 -9.71 0.91
CA PRO A 259 11.90 -9.81 -0.37
C PRO A 259 10.41 -10.16 -0.25
N THR A 260 9.98 -10.86 0.80
CA THR A 260 8.57 -11.20 1.05
C THR A 260 7.71 -9.96 1.26
N VAL A 261 8.24 -8.93 1.92
CA VAL A 261 7.56 -7.64 2.08
C VAL A 261 7.27 -6.99 0.73
N LEU A 262 8.24 -7.05 -0.20
CA LEU A 262 8.04 -6.51 -1.54
C LEU A 262 7.03 -7.29 -2.38
N GLN A 263 6.81 -8.57 -2.07
CA GLN A 263 5.83 -9.41 -2.77
C GLN A 263 4.38 -9.05 -2.43
N THR A 264 4.15 -8.34 -1.32
CA THR A 264 2.80 -7.89 -0.94
C THR A 264 2.30 -6.72 -1.79
N TYR A 265 3.21 -6.05 -2.54
CA TYR A 265 2.88 -4.93 -3.41
C TYR A 265 2.76 -5.35 -4.86
N ALA A 266 1.83 -4.71 -5.58
CA ALA A 266 1.74 -4.78 -7.02
C ALA A 266 3.01 -4.28 -7.70
N ASP A 267 3.29 -4.79 -8.90
CA ASP A 267 4.35 -4.23 -9.73
C ASP A 267 3.87 -2.94 -10.41
N GLY A 268 4.51 -1.83 -10.07
CA GLY A 268 4.26 -0.53 -10.67
C GLY A 268 5.26 -0.19 -11.78
N ALA A 269 4.97 0.87 -12.52
CA ALA A 269 5.83 1.34 -13.61
C ALA A 269 7.24 1.73 -13.11
N PRO A 270 8.32 1.34 -13.83
CA PRO A 270 9.68 1.62 -13.42
C PRO A 270 10.02 3.11 -13.46
N ILE A 271 10.90 3.54 -12.56
CA ILE A 271 11.49 4.88 -12.52
C ILE A 271 12.88 4.78 -13.14
N SER A 272 13.00 5.09 -14.44
CA SER A 272 14.21 4.82 -15.23
C SER A 272 15.07 6.05 -15.46
N HIS A 273 14.48 7.24 -15.53
CA HIS A 273 15.18 8.48 -15.87
C HIS A 273 15.25 9.43 -14.67
N ALA A 274 16.32 10.20 -14.62
CA ALA A 274 16.48 11.27 -13.64
C ALA A 274 15.37 12.33 -13.82
N ASN A 275 14.99 12.98 -12.73
CA ASN A 275 14.08 14.12 -12.82
C ASN A 275 14.73 15.24 -13.66
N TYR A 276 13.92 15.97 -14.41
CA TYR A 276 14.33 17.01 -15.36
C TYR A 276 15.14 16.51 -16.55
N SER A 277 15.12 15.20 -16.87
CA SER A 277 15.72 14.67 -18.10
C SER A 277 15.00 15.19 -19.35
N LEU A 278 15.79 15.51 -20.37
CA LEU A 278 15.29 15.84 -21.72
C LEU A 278 15.27 14.56 -22.57
N LEU A 279 14.09 14.06 -22.89
CA LEU A 279 13.88 12.78 -23.57
C LEU A 279 13.48 13.02 -25.03
N GLN A 280 14.21 12.48 -25.99
CA GLN A 280 13.92 12.62 -27.41
C GLN A 280 13.42 11.34 -28.04
N THR A 281 12.23 11.40 -28.62
CA THR A 281 11.62 10.28 -29.34
C THR A 281 12.26 10.03 -30.69
N PRO A 282 12.06 8.86 -31.34
CA PRO A 282 12.59 8.55 -32.70
C PRO A 282 12.09 9.51 -33.78
N THR A 283 10.96 10.19 -33.58
CA THR A 283 10.44 11.21 -34.50
C THR A 283 11.03 12.60 -34.27
N GLY A 284 11.92 12.76 -33.26
CA GLY A 284 12.63 14.00 -32.98
C GLY A 284 11.92 14.95 -32.01
N GLY A 285 10.73 14.59 -31.50
CA GLY A 285 10.07 15.34 -30.42
C GLY A 285 10.85 15.25 -29.12
N ILE A 286 11.05 16.39 -28.44
CA ILE A 286 11.75 16.44 -27.14
C ILE A 286 10.74 16.74 -26.05
N TYR A 287 10.88 16.01 -24.94
CA TYR A 287 10.04 16.14 -23.75
C TYR A 287 10.91 16.39 -22.52
N LEU A 288 10.46 17.28 -21.65
CA LEU A 288 11.02 17.44 -20.30
C LEU A 288 10.27 16.48 -19.35
N LEU A 289 11.00 15.65 -18.63
CA LEU A 289 10.44 14.79 -17.58
C LEU A 289 10.45 15.53 -16.25
N VAL A 290 9.27 15.72 -15.66
CA VAL A 290 9.09 16.25 -14.30
C VAL A 290 8.30 15.23 -13.50
N ASP A 291 8.91 14.59 -12.52
CA ASP A 291 8.37 13.47 -11.77
C ASP A 291 7.85 12.33 -12.67
N ASP A 292 6.52 12.17 -12.78
CA ASP A 292 5.87 11.16 -13.63
C ASP A 292 5.17 11.78 -14.84
N VAL A 293 5.49 13.03 -15.17
CA VAL A 293 4.88 13.80 -16.27
C VAL A 293 5.93 14.14 -17.32
N ILE A 294 5.66 13.81 -18.58
CA ILE A 294 6.46 14.28 -19.72
C ILE A 294 5.80 15.50 -20.35
N ARG A 295 6.56 16.55 -20.56
CA ARG A 295 6.09 17.82 -21.08
C ARG A 295 6.71 18.08 -22.44
N PRO A 296 5.91 18.09 -23.55
CA PRO A 296 6.46 18.34 -24.88
C PRO A 296 7.02 19.75 -24.99
N ILE A 297 8.16 19.91 -25.67
CA ILE A 297 8.75 21.20 -25.99
C ILE A 297 8.26 21.61 -27.38
N ALA A 298 7.56 22.75 -27.46
CA ALA A 298 6.81 23.17 -28.64
C ALA A 298 7.66 23.40 -29.91
N SER A 299 8.88 23.92 -29.71
CA SER A 299 9.75 24.32 -30.81
C SER A 299 11.22 24.32 -30.42
N GLN A 300 12.10 24.37 -31.45
CA GLN A 300 13.53 24.59 -31.22
C GLN A 300 13.80 25.97 -30.58
N GLU A 301 12.95 26.96 -30.86
CA GLU A 301 13.06 28.28 -30.24
C GLU A 301 12.69 28.24 -28.78
N ALA A 302 11.62 27.54 -28.37
CA ALA A 302 11.27 27.29 -26.97
C ALA A 302 12.43 26.61 -26.23
N PHE A 303 13.01 25.56 -26.83
CA PHE A 303 14.16 24.85 -26.27
C PHE A 303 15.34 25.80 -25.98
N ARG A 304 15.62 26.68 -26.92
CA ARG A 304 16.73 27.64 -26.84
C ARG A 304 16.45 28.78 -25.85
N VAL A 305 15.23 29.35 -25.86
CA VAL A 305 14.83 30.49 -25.00
C VAL A 305 14.78 30.07 -23.53
N ILE A 306 14.25 28.90 -23.25
CA ILE A 306 14.25 28.33 -21.89
C ILE A 306 15.68 28.04 -21.41
N GLY A 307 16.63 27.81 -22.35
CA GLY A 307 18.03 27.58 -22.01
C GLY A 307 18.41 26.12 -21.82
N PHE A 308 17.65 25.20 -22.39
CA PHE A 308 17.98 23.76 -22.33
C PHE A 308 19.28 23.47 -23.12
N ASN A 309 20.05 22.52 -22.59
CA ASN A 309 21.32 22.10 -23.20
C ASN A 309 21.10 20.93 -24.16
N PRO A 310 21.39 21.06 -25.47
CA PRO A 310 21.21 19.97 -26.40
C PRO A 310 22.11 18.75 -26.15
N ASP A 311 23.23 18.93 -25.42
CA ASP A 311 24.13 17.82 -25.06
C ASP A 311 23.56 16.92 -23.94
N GLU A 312 22.49 17.37 -23.29
CA GLU A 312 21.79 16.63 -22.20
C GLU A 312 20.58 15.83 -22.72
N VAL A 313 20.29 15.92 -24.03
CA VAL A 313 19.14 15.21 -24.61
C VAL A 313 19.44 13.72 -24.74
N ILE A 314 18.55 12.91 -24.15
CA ILE A 314 18.63 11.45 -24.12
C ILE A 314 17.67 10.89 -25.19
N ALA A 315 18.19 10.10 -26.14
CA ALA A 315 17.35 9.38 -27.07
C ALA A 315 16.64 8.21 -26.38
N VAL A 316 15.34 8.09 -26.57
CA VAL A 316 14.47 7.06 -25.96
C VAL A 316 13.54 6.46 -27.02
N GLU A 317 13.01 5.27 -26.77
CA GLU A 317 11.95 4.67 -27.57
C GLU A 317 10.57 5.11 -27.04
N TRP A 318 9.51 4.88 -27.84
CA TRP A 318 8.15 5.24 -27.44
C TRP A 318 7.68 4.46 -26.22
N GLU A 319 8.15 3.23 -26.06
CA GLU A 319 7.87 2.34 -24.93
C GLU A 319 8.38 2.92 -23.62
N ASP A 320 9.52 3.63 -23.65
CA ASP A 320 10.11 4.27 -22.45
C ASP A 320 9.24 5.41 -21.92
N LEU A 321 8.43 6.03 -22.79
CA LEU A 321 7.53 7.12 -22.44
C LEU A 321 6.13 6.65 -22.02
N ALA A 322 5.77 5.39 -22.29
CA ALA A 322 4.42 4.86 -22.05
C ALA A 322 3.99 4.87 -20.57
N ALA A 323 4.95 4.90 -19.66
CA ALA A 323 4.73 4.93 -18.21
C ALA A 323 4.40 6.33 -17.67
N TYR A 324 4.60 7.39 -18.48
CA TYR A 324 4.44 8.77 -18.05
C TYR A 324 3.15 9.38 -18.60
N SER A 325 2.52 10.25 -17.82
CA SER A 325 1.42 11.08 -18.32
C SER A 325 1.95 12.30 -19.10
N GLU A 326 1.20 12.76 -20.10
CA GLU A 326 1.56 13.97 -20.84
C GLU A 326 1.00 15.21 -20.13
N GLY A 327 1.88 16.17 -19.85
CA GLY A 327 1.57 17.45 -19.24
C GLY A 327 1.53 18.60 -20.25
N GLU A 328 1.46 19.82 -19.72
CA GLU A 328 1.38 21.03 -20.54
C GLU A 328 2.63 21.23 -21.39
N THR A 329 2.41 21.70 -22.64
CA THR A 329 3.48 21.98 -23.58
C THR A 329 4.31 23.18 -23.13
N ILE A 330 5.63 23.05 -23.15
CA ILE A 330 6.59 24.11 -22.87
C ILE A 330 6.76 24.97 -24.13
N THR A 331 6.48 26.27 -24.00
CA THR A 331 6.60 27.28 -25.07
C THR A 331 7.67 28.30 -24.69
N GLU A 332 7.91 29.27 -25.59
CA GLU A 332 8.82 30.40 -25.34
C GLU A 332 8.37 31.27 -24.15
N ASP A 333 7.08 31.25 -23.84
CA ASP A 333 6.46 32.05 -22.77
C ASP A 333 6.37 31.29 -21.44
N SER A 334 6.80 30.02 -21.40
CA SER A 334 6.75 29.24 -20.16
C SER A 334 7.74 29.77 -19.12
N ALA A 335 7.24 30.17 -17.97
CA ALA A 335 8.03 30.74 -16.89
C ALA A 335 8.50 29.65 -15.92
N TYR A 336 9.79 29.37 -15.92
CA TYR A 336 10.43 28.40 -15.04
C TYR A 336 9.85 26.97 -15.13
N PRO A 337 9.87 26.31 -16.28
CA PRO A 337 9.27 24.98 -16.45
C PRO A 337 9.95 23.85 -15.65
N VAL A 338 11.13 24.10 -15.09
CA VAL A 338 11.85 23.21 -14.14
C VAL A 338 11.74 23.70 -12.70
N GLY A 339 10.97 24.74 -12.46
CA GLY A 339 10.87 25.38 -11.17
C GLY A 339 12.07 26.25 -10.78
N THR A 340 11.87 27.17 -9.84
CA THR A 340 12.92 28.01 -9.25
C THR A 340 12.49 28.52 -7.88
N LEU A 341 13.46 28.95 -7.06
CA LEU A 341 13.18 29.58 -5.78
C LEU A 341 13.38 31.11 -5.91
N LEU A 342 12.30 31.86 -5.66
CA LEU A 342 12.30 33.30 -5.66
C LEU A 342 12.07 33.87 -4.27
N GLN A 343 12.86 34.86 -3.86
CA GLN A 343 12.73 35.53 -2.55
C GLN A 343 12.26 36.96 -2.71
N ASN A 344 11.17 37.31 -2.04
CA ASN A 344 10.72 38.68 -1.91
C ASN A 344 11.76 39.52 -1.14
N THR A 345 12.34 40.54 -1.80
CA THR A 345 13.39 41.39 -1.23
C THR A 345 12.92 42.28 -0.09
N THR A 346 11.61 42.49 0.04
CA THR A 346 11.03 43.34 1.09
C THR A 346 10.63 42.53 2.32
N THR A 347 9.97 41.37 2.12
CA THR A 347 9.44 40.55 3.23
C THR A 347 10.37 39.40 3.63
N GLY A 348 11.29 39.00 2.75
CA GLY A 348 12.14 37.83 2.92
C GLY A 348 11.40 36.50 2.64
N GLY A 349 10.13 36.52 2.30
CA GLY A 349 9.34 35.32 1.97
C GLY A 349 9.90 34.61 0.73
N VAL A 350 9.99 33.29 0.78
CA VAL A 350 10.46 32.43 -0.32
C VAL A 350 9.31 31.72 -0.96
N TYR A 351 9.35 31.62 -2.29
CA TYR A 351 8.34 30.97 -3.11
C TYR A 351 9.03 29.97 -4.06
N PHE A 352 8.46 28.80 -4.20
CA PHE A 352 8.75 27.94 -5.33
C PHE A 352 7.86 28.35 -6.49
N VAL A 353 8.48 28.69 -7.62
CA VAL A 353 7.76 29.15 -8.81
C VAL A 353 7.99 28.16 -9.95
N GLU A 354 6.91 27.61 -10.45
CA GLU A 354 6.88 26.69 -11.59
C GLU A 354 5.70 27.04 -12.48
N ASP A 355 5.92 27.11 -13.79
CA ASP A 355 4.89 27.43 -14.78
C ASP A 355 4.06 28.69 -14.48
N GLY A 356 4.71 29.70 -13.95
CA GLY A 356 4.07 30.97 -13.63
C GLY A 356 3.22 30.95 -12.35
N ILE A 357 3.22 29.84 -11.60
CA ILE A 357 2.52 29.71 -10.31
C ILE A 357 3.54 29.80 -9.17
N LYS A 358 3.37 30.76 -8.27
CA LYS A 358 4.20 30.90 -7.07
C LYS A 358 3.53 30.17 -5.89
N GLN A 359 4.22 29.19 -5.34
CA GLN A 359 3.83 28.44 -4.15
C GLN A 359 4.61 28.97 -2.94
N PRO A 360 3.96 29.57 -1.94
CA PRO A 360 4.68 30.07 -0.77
C PRO A 360 5.26 28.92 0.06
N LEU A 361 6.52 29.05 0.50
CA LEU A 361 7.13 28.17 1.49
C LEU A 361 6.77 28.69 2.88
N MET A 362 5.95 27.91 3.62
CA MET A 362 5.44 28.32 4.92
C MET A 362 6.48 28.25 6.04
N SER A 363 7.50 27.39 5.89
CA SER A 363 8.58 27.24 6.84
C SER A 363 9.92 27.02 6.15
N ARG A 364 11.01 27.24 6.91
CA ARG A 364 12.35 26.90 6.47
C ARG A 364 12.54 25.38 6.33
N ASP A 365 11.78 24.61 7.11
CA ASP A 365 11.90 23.15 7.13
C ASP A 365 11.47 22.54 5.77
N VAL A 366 10.44 23.09 5.13
CA VAL A 366 10.05 22.73 3.76
C VAL A 366 11.15 23.09 2.76
N LEU A 367 11.76 24.29 2.92
CA LEU A 367 12.86 24.73 2.06
C LEU A 367 14.05 23.78 2.15
N ASP A 368 14.48 23.49 3.38
CA ASP A 368 15.69 22.67 3.64
C ASP A 368 15.43 21.18 3.27
N ASN A 369 14.20 20.69 3.39
CA ASN A 369 13.85 19.31 3.03
C ASN A 369 13.69 19.09 1.52
N ARG A 370 12.91 19.97 0.84
CA ARG A 370 12.59 19.78 -0.58
C ARG A 370 13.59 20.36 -1.56
N PHE A 371 14.23 21.46 -1.17
CA PHE A 371 15.02 22.31 -2.07
C PHE A 371 16.46 22.50 -1.56
N ALA A 372 16.98 21.50 -0.84
CA ALA A 372 18.37 21.55 -0.36
C ALA A 372 19.36 21.81 -1.49
N GLY A 373 20.16 22.87 -1.33
CA GLY A 373 21.17 23.26 -2.32
C GLY A 373 20.66 24.05 -3.53
N TRP A 374 19.34 24.32 -3.63
CA TRP A 374 18.82 25.20 -4.67
C TRP A 374 19.21 26.66 -4.45
N ALA A 375 19.52 27.37 -5.54
CA ALA A 375 19.78 28.80 -5.48
C ALA A 375 18.50 29.58 -5.24
N ILE A 376 18.51 30.51 -4.29
CA ILE A 376 17.39 31.43 -4.05
C ILE A 376 17.70 32.74 -4.75
N ILE A 377 16.82 33.15 -5.68
CA ILE A 377 16.98 34.33 -6.49
C ILE A 377 16.16 35.48 -5.88
N PRO A 378 16.80 36.60 -5.49
CA PRO A 378 16.06 37.75 -4.98
C PRO A 378 15.22 38.40 -6.09
N MET A 379 13.99 38.78 -5.77
CA MET A 379 13.04 39.42 -6.70
C MET A 379 12.24 40.49 -5.98
N THR A 380 11.91 41.56 -6.68
CA THR A 380 11.08 42.62 -6.11
C THR A 380 9.64 42.17 -5.93
N PRO A 381 8.87 42.78 -5.00
CA PRO A 381 7.45 42.47 -4.84
C PRO A 381 6.66 42.62 -6.14
N GLU A 382 6.96 43.66 -6.91
CA GLU A 382 6.28 43.98 -8.18
C GLU A 382 6.49 42.89 -9.23
N GLU A 383 7.70 42.34 -9.35
CA GLU A 383 8.01 41.23 -10.24
C GLU A 383 7.35 39.93 -9.78
N LEU A 384 7.32 39.70 -8.44
CA LEU A 384 6.65 38.51 -7.88
C LEU A 384 5.13 38.55 -8.05
N ASP A 385 4.53 39.73 -8.16
CA ASP A 385 3.09 39.89 -8.36
C ASP A 385 2.64 39.56 -9.80
N GLU A 386 3.60 39.37 -10.73
CA GLU A 386 3.32 38.85 -12.07
C GLU A 386 2.96 37.38 -12.07
N PHE A 387 3.34 36.61 -11.01
CA PHE A 387 3.04 35.19 -10.87
C PHE A 387 1.74 34.96 -10.11
N GLU A 388 0.92 34.02 -10.60
CA GLU A 388 -0.27 33.58 -9.87
C GLU A 388 0.13 32.90 -8.55
N THR A 389 -0.60 33.17 -7.47
CA THR A 389 -0.36 32.52 -6.18
C THR A 389 -1.13 31.23 -6.09
N GLY A 390 -0.41 30.12 -6.02
CA GLY A 390 -0.95 28.78 -5.77
C GLY A 390 -0.96 28.40 -4.28
N ASP A 391 -1.31 27.15 -4.03
CA ASP A 391 -1.26 26.56 -2.70
C ASP A 391 0.18 26.53 -2.16
N PRO A 392 0.38 26.57 -0.83
CA PRO A 392 1.70 26.43 -0.23
C PRO A 392 2.39 25.11 -0.62
N ALA A 393 3.71 25.19 -0.81
CA ALA A 393 4.51 24.00 -1.03
C ALA A 393 4.48 23.08 0.22
N LYS A 394 4.21 21.80 -0.01
CA LYS A 394 4.06 20.76 1.03
C LYS A 394 5.30 19.86 1.09
N PHE A 395 5.46 19.09 2.15
CA PHE A 395 6.42 17.98 2.18
C PHE A 395 6.07 16.92 1.16
N PHE A 396 7.05 16.18 0.68
CA PHE A 396 6.82 15.02 -0.17
C PHE A 396 6.38 13.80 0.64
N ASP A 397 5.67 12.88 -0.02
CA ASP A 397 5.36 11.57 0.54
C ASP A 397 6.64 10.84 0.96
N GLY A 398 6.58 10.08 2.06
CA GLY A 398 7.72 9.43 2.70
C GLY A 398 8.46 10.30 3.71
N THR A 399 8.18 11.62 3.80
CA THR A 399 8.81 12.49 4.79
C THR A 399 8.26 12.20 6.19
N LEU A 400 9.17 11.93 7.13
CA LEU A 400 8.85 11.84 8.56
C LEU A 400 8.81 13.25 9.15
N VAL A 401 7.72 13.62 9.81
CA VAL A 401 7.52 14.97 10.34
C VAL A 401 7.05 14.95 11.78
N LYS A 402 7.42 15.98 12.54
CA LYS A 402 6.96 16.21 13.91
C LYS A 402 6.67 17.69 14.12
N GLY A 403 5.50 17.97 14.68
CA GLY A 403 5.13 19.31 15.14
C GLY A 403 5.65 19.65 16.53
N PRO A 404 5.07 20.69 17.20
CA PRO A 404 5.41 21.04 18.58
C PRO A 404 5.06 19.96 19.59
N ASP A 405 4.04 19.15 19.30
CA ASP A 405 3.60 18.03 20.12
C ASP A 405 4.55 16.81 19.96
N PRO A 406 4.50 15.82 20.89
CA PRO A 406 5.36 14.64 20.81
C PRO A 406 5.08 13.72 19.63
N ASP A 407 3.92 13.84 18.99
CA ASP A 407 3.47 12.94 17.95
C ASP A 407 4.33 13.03 16.68
N VAL A 408 4.65 11.87 16.11
CA VAL A 408 5.38 11.73 14.86
C VAL A 408 4.43 11.24 13.77
N TYR A 409 4.61 11.76 12.58
CA TYR A 409 3.81 11.42 11.41
C TYR A 409 4.70 11.07 10.23
N VAL A 410 4.19 10.27 9.31
CA VAL A 410 4.73 10.15 7.96
C VAL A 410 3.77 10.83 6.99
N ILE A 411 4.32 11.59 6.05
CA ILE A 411 3.51 12.12 4.94
C ILE A 411 3.31 11.02 3.91
N SER A 412 2.06 10.77 3.55
CA SER A 412 1.70 9.76 2.56
C SER A 412 0.41 10.18 1.86
N GLU A 413 0.43 10.22 0.54
CA GLU A 413 -0.67 10.67 -0.32
C GLU A 413 -1.15 12.09 0.03
N GLY A 414 -0.19 12.94 0.42
CA GLY A 414 -0.43 14.31 0.83
C GLY A 414 -1.05 14.48 2.22
N GLU A 415 -1.32 13.43 2.95
CA GLU A 415 -1.82 13.40 4.32
C GLU A 415 -0.72 13.15 5.34
N ARG A 416 -0.89 13.65 6.59
CA ARG A 416 -0.04 13.28 7.72
C ARG A 416 -0.65 12.08 8.45
N ARG A 417 0.01 10.92 8.38
CA ARG A 417 -0.47 9.68 9.00
C ARG A 417 0.24 9.46 10.33
N PRO A 418 -0.49 9.40 11.46
CA PRO A 418 0.10 9.22 12.79
C PRO A 418 0.84 7.88 12.91
N ILE A 419 2.00 7.91 13.59
CA ILE A 419 2.76 6.72 13.97
C ILE A 419 2.45 6.46 15.45
N PRO A 420 1.75 5.36 15.81
CA PRO A 420 1.12 5.22 17.11
C PRO A 420 2.10 4.95 18.26
N SER A 421 3.29 4.43 17.98
CA SER A 421 4.29 4.12 19.01
C SER A 421 5.73 4.08 18.46
N GLU A 422 6.71 4.08 19.39
CA GLU A 422 8.12 3.89 19.06
C GLU A 422 8.38 2.52 18.43
N GLU A 423 7.68 1.49 18.90
CA GLU A 423 7.79 0.14 18.37
C GLU A 423 7.41 0.10 16.89
N VAL A 424 6.28 0.70 16.51
CA VAL A 424 5.86 0.81 15.09
C VAL A 424 6.88 1.60 14.28
N PHE A 425 7.41 2.71 14.83
CA PHE A 425 8.42 3.52 14.18
C PHE A 425 9.68 2.70 13.86
N LEU A 426 10.21 2.00 14.85
CA LEU A 426 11.42 1.18 14.71
C LEU A 426 11.16 -0.08 13.88
N GLY A 427 10.00 -0.71 14.04
CA GLY A 427 9.59 -1.90 13.30
C GLY A 427 9.47 -1.66 11.79
N LEU A 428 9.14 -0.42 11.38
CA LEU A 428 9.18 0.01 9.98
C LEU A 428 10.59 0.42 9.52
N GLY A 429 11.62 0.26 10.36
CA GLY A 429 13.01 0.57 10.02
C GLY A 429 13.32 2.07 9.91
N TRP A 430 12.45 2.93 10.41
CA TRP A 430 12.66 4.36 10.40
C TRP A 430 13.70 4.79 11.44
N GLN A 431 14.38 5.91 11.18
CA GLN A 431 15.44 6.44 12.02
C GLN A 431 15.06 7.82 12.56
N TRP A 432 15.29 8.05 13.87
CA TRP A 432 14.90 9.28 14.56
C TRP A 432 15.55 10.54 13.98
N GLU A 433 16.76 10.42 13.45
CA GLU A 433 17.53 11.48 12.79
C GLU A 433 16.91 11.98 11.48
N ASN A 434 16.03 11.19 10.87
CA ASN A 434 15.33 11.53 9.63
C ASN A 434 14.04 12.32 9.86
N ILE A 435 13.65 12.57 11.11
CA ILE A 435 12.45 13.32 11.43
C ILE A 435 12.70 14.82 11.21
N VAL A 436 11.89 15.41 10.34
CA VAL A 436 11.84 16.86 10.14
C VAL A 436 10.95 17.48 11.22
N VAL A 437 11.55 18.35 12.06
CA VAL A 437 10.79 19.12 13.06
C VAL A 437 10.28 20.40 12.40
N THR A 438 8.97 20.64 12.48
CA THR A 438 8.32 21.78 11.83
C THR A 438 7.30 22.46 12.75
N ASP A 439 6.79 23.61 12.33
CA ASP A 439 5.73 24.30 13.05
C ASP A 439 4.32 23.70 12.73
N GLU A 440 3.36 24.00 13.61
CA GLU A 440 1.98 23.50 13.49
C GLU A 440 1.31 23.92 12.17
N ARG A 441 1.55 25.15 11.71
CA ARG A 441 0.94 25.68 10.48
C ARG A 441 1.42 24.92 9.24
N THR A 442 2.69 24.55 9.21
CA THR A 442 3.27 23.77 8.13
C THR A 442 2.77 22.31 8.16
N LEU A 443 2.66 21.74 9.37
CA LEU A 443 2.12 20.40 9.56
C LEU A 443 0.63 20.32 9.15
N GLU A 444 -0.17 21.35 9.42
CA GLU A 444 -1.59 21.43 9.06
C GLU A 444 -1.85 21.57 7.55
N LEU A 445 -0.85 21.88 6.74
CA LEU A 445 -0.97 21.79 5.28
C LEU A 445 -1.33 20.37 4.79
N HIS A 446 -1.02 19.38 5.62
CA HIS A 446 -1.35 17.98 5.39
C HIS A 446 -2.55 17.58 6.25
N PRO A 447 -3.70 17.21 5.68
CA PRO A 447 -4.83 16.68 6.43
C PRO A 447 -4.42 15.48 7.27
N LEU A 448 -5.12 15.25 8.38
CA LEU A 448 -4.91 14.05 9.19
C LEU A 448 -5.46 12.84 8.46
N GLY A 449 -4.61 11.87 8.19
CA GLY A 449 -4.95 10.59 7.58
C GLY A 449 -5.02 9.46 8.61
N ASP A 450 -5.20 8.24 8.10
CA ASP A 450 -5.27 7.02 8.91
C ASP A 450 -3.92 6.72 9.59
N THR A 451 -4.00 6.14 10.80
CA THR A 451 -2.82 5.73 11.55
C THR A 451 -2.05 4.63 10.81
N VAL A 452 -0.73 4.71 10.85
CA VAL A 452 0.15 3.66 10.32
C VAL A 452 0.13 2.48 11.28
N TYR A 453 -0.02 1.28 10.74
CA TYR A 453 0.00 0.03 11.52
C TYR A 453 1.12 -0.87 11.03
N ILE A 454 1.68 -1.60 11.98
CA ILE A 454 2.56 -2.75 11.76
C ILE A 454 2.06 -3.86 12.69
N SER A 455 2.18 -5.11 12.29
CA SER A 455 1.84 -6.22 13.18
C SER A 455 2.79 -6.27 14.38
N THR A 456 2.26 -6.62 15.54
CA THR A 456 3.02 -6.63 16.80
C THR A 456 4.21 -7.60 16.82
N ASP A 457 4.22 -8.62 15.97
CA ASP A 457 5.23 -9.68 16.00
C ASP A 457 6.54 -9.27 15.32
N GLU A 458 6.49 -8.33 14.38
CA GLU A 458 7.72 -7.80 13.76
C GLU A 458 8.41 -6.74 14.60
N ILE A 459 7.72 -6.18 15.59
CA ILE A 459 8.29 -5.28 16.57
C ILE A 459 9.38 -6.00 17.40
N GLU A 460 9.16 -7.26 17.80
CA GLU A 460 10.14 -8.04 18.56
C GLU A 460 11.35 -8.48 17.71
N ALA A 461 11.16 -8.72 16.41
CA ALA A 461 12.24 -9.08 15.50
C ALA A 461 13.18 -7.90 15.20
N ALA A 462 12.66 -6.67 15.17
CA ALA A 462 13.43 -5.46 14.90
C ALA A 462 14.19 -4.93 16.15
N THR A 463 13.80 -5.36 17.35
CA THR A 463 14.42 -4.92 18.63
C THR A 463 15.44 -5.90 19.21
N ASN A 464 15.65 -7.08 18.61
CA ASN A 464 16.65 -8.09 18.95
C ASN A 464 17.77 -8.18 17.90
#